data_da7bdf67acb46e9eefdbc6dd3558340c
#
_entry.id   da7bdf67acb46e9eefdbc6dd3558340c
#
_cell.length_a   1.000
_cell.length_b   1.000
_cell.length_c   1.000
_cell.angle_alpha   90.00
_cell.angle_beta   90.00
_cell.angle_gamma   90.00
#
_symmetry.space_group_name_H-M   'P 1'
#
loop_
_entity.id
_entity.type
_entity.pdbx_description
1 polymer ?
#
loop_
_entity_poly.entity_id
_entity_poly.type
_entity_poly.pdbx_seq_one_letter_code
_entity_poly.pdbx_strand_id
1 'polypeptide(L)'
;MPVVALATAFSAVSGYIILLMAARTLGAVRYDVFAVYWAAFFALTTIVNGVAFEVTRALRSQPETAPAAGSPATWPAAVGAMLGLALAGIMAAGAFWWAPVVAGSGGLSAIALLITGAVMSTMQAVMVGALSGTGSWTLYGVLLGGDALVRLLVAVTVIAVGASPGGLYLATVSGSIMWVILVALSSRSRWAFRLRIASPLWKFVRRCVGVMFASTAMAIMLVGFPILLKWAFHDEPSALVGTLILAVTLTRAPLLVPLTFFNTAILVYFIDRLARGPRVLVRPLGLLAAATAVFAFGTYFVGPPLLATMGEGFTIDGAVLAALVVGAGATAGLFVTGPAVLARDRHTLYATGWWVSVIVAVGILATTPLEPGLRTAMALIVGPLAGMACHAAGVVARARAVTTDPEARGLLA
;
A
#
# COMPACT_ATOMS: atom_id res chain seq x y z
N MET A 1 -5.20 -20.47 -6.84
CA MET A 1 -5.90 -19.22 -6.50
C MET A 1 -6.46 -19.19 -5.07
N PRO A 2 -7.20 -20.20 -4.52
CA PRO A 2 -7.75 -20.10 -3.15
C PRO A 2 -6.68 -19.93 -2.06
N VAL A 3 -5.52 -20.58 -2.19
CA VAL A 3 -4.41 -20.47 -1.23
C VAL A 3 -3.89 -19.03 -1.12
N VAL A 4 -3.77 -18.32 -2.23
CA VAL A 4 -3.31 -16.91 -2.23
C VAL A 4 -4.35 -16.00 -1.56
N ALA A 5 -5.65 -16.20 -1.87
CA ALA A 5 -6.71 -15.42 -1.23
C ALA A 5 -6.74 -15.62 0.29
N LEU A 6 -6.61 -16.88 0.74
CA LEU A 6 -6.55 -17.21 2.16
C LEU A 6 -5.31 -16.60 2.84
N ALA A 7 -4.14 -16.70 2.21
CA ALA A 7 -2.89 -16.11 2.71
C ALA A 7 -2.99 -14.58 2.80
N THR A 8 -3.62 -13.93 1.82
CA THR A 8 -3.83 -12.47 1.83
C THR A 8 -4.80 -12.07 2.95
N ALA A 9 -5.90 -12.81 3.13
CA ALA A 9 -6.83 -12.57 4.24
C ALA A 9 -6.13 -12.73 5.59
N PHE A 10 -5.38 -13.82 5.77
CA PHE A 10 -4.59 -14.06 6.97
C PHE A 10 -3.59 -12.94 7.24
N SER A 11 -2.87 -12.48 6.19
CA SER A 11 -1.92 -11.38 6.30
C SER A 11 -2.58 -10.07 6.75
N ALA A 12 -3.75 -9.74 6.19
CA ALA A 12 -4.49 -8.55 6.59
C ALA A 12 -4.96 -8.63 8.06
N VAL A 13 -5.58 -9.75 8.45
CA VAL A 13 -6.05 -9.97 9.82
C VAL A 13 -4.89 -9.93 10.82
N SER A 14 -3.79 -10.62 10.52
CA SER A 14 -2.58 -10.62 11.35
C SER A 14 -2.02 -9.22 11.55
N GLY A 15 -1.98 -8.40 10.50
CA GLY A 15 -1.53 -7.02 10.59
C GLY A 15 -2.38 -6.18 11.54
N TYR A 16 -3.71 -6.28 11.46
CA TYR A 16 -4.60 -5.59 12.40
C TYR A 16 -4.48 -6.10 13.83
N ILE A 17 -4.32 -7.44 14.04
CA ILE A 17 -4.08 -8.01 15.36
C ILE A 17 -2.82 -7.40 15.97
N ILE A 18 -1.71 -7.32 15.23
CA ILE A 18 -0.46 -6.72 15.72
C ILE A 18 -0.66 -5.25 16.10
N LEU A 19 -1.32 -4.46 15.26
CA LEU A 19 -1.58 -3.04 15.54
C LEU A 19 -2.45 -2.85 16.78
N LEU A 20 -3.49 -3.67 16.96
CA LEU A 20 -4.37 -3.62 18.14
C LEU A 20 -3.65 -4.06 19.42
N MET A 21 -2.84 -5.13 19.34
CA MET A 21 -2.01 -5.58 20.46
C MET A 21 -1.00 -4.50 20.84
N ALA A 22 -0.33 -3.87 19.87
CA ALA A 22 0.60 -2.78 20.11
C ALA A 22 -0.10 -1.56 20.75
N ALA A 23 -1.30 -1.19 20.26
CA ALA A 23 -2.08 -0.10 20.84
C ALA A 23 -2.39 -0.35 22.33
N ARG A 24 -2.86 -1.56 22.65
CA ARG A 24 -3.17 -1.96 24.05
C ARG A 24 -1.96 -1.95 24.96
N THR A 25 -0.80 -2.40 24.47
CA THR A 25 0.40 -2.56 25.31
C THR A 25 1.20 -1.28 25.44
N LEU A 26 1.21 -0.41 24.43
CA LEU A 26 1.99 0.83 24.40
C LEU A 26 1.20 2.03 24.92
N GLY A 27 -0.13 2.02 24.85
CA GLY A 27 -0.98 3.20 25.06
C GLY A 27 -0.76 4.28 23.99
N ALA A 28 -1.60 5.30 23.96
CA ALA A 28 -1.61 6.31 22.90
C ALA A 28 -0.27 7.05 22.73
N VAL A 29 0.44 7.31 23.83
CA VAL A 29 1.71 8.09 23.83
C VAL A 29 2.86 7.41 23.12
N ARG A 30 2.97 6.08 23.21
CA ARG A 30 4.07 5.31 22.57
C ARG A 30 3.64 4.60 21.31
N TYR A 31 2.34 4.48 21.09
CA TYR A 31 1.78 3.86 19.90
C TYR A 31 2.09 4.65 18.62
N ASP A 32 2.13 6.00 18.71
CA ASP A 32 2.40 6.86 17.56
C ASP A 32 3.72 6.50 16.86
N VAL A 33 4.80 6.36 17.64
CA VAL A 33 6.13 6.04 17.11
C VAL A 33 6.16 4.66 16.45
N PHE A 34 5.55 3.66 17.10
CA PHE A 34 5.45 2.31 16.52
C PHE A 34 4.62 2.30 15.24
N ALA A 35 3.46 2.97 15.26
CA ALA A 35 2.55 2.97 14.11
C ALA A 35 3.15 3.72 12.89
N VAL A 36 3.93 4.78 13.14
CA VAL A 36 4.66 5.48 12.08
C VAL A 36 5.77 4.60 11.49
N TYR A 37 6.51 3.88 12.34
CA TYR A 37 7.52 2.91 11.88
C TYR A 37 6.90 1.77 11.06
N TRP A 38 5.79 1.21 11.54
CA TRP A 38 4.99 0.22 10.82
C TRP A 38 4.54 0.74 9.46
N ALA A 39 3.97 1.94 9.43
CA ALA A 39 3.52 2.58 8.19
C ALA A 39 4.68 2.83 7.21
N ALA A 40 5.84 3.25 7.69
CA ALA A 40 7.02 3.46 6.86
C ALA A 40 7.50 2.15 6.22
N PHE A 41 7.60 1.07 7.00
CA PHE A 41 7.98 -0.23 6.47
C PHE A 41 7.00 -0.73 5.40
N PHE A 42 5.69 -0.66 5.66
CA PHE A 42 4.68 -1.12 4.69
C PHE A 42 4.53 -0.20 3.48
N ALA A 43 4.77 1.10 3.62
CA ALA A 43 4.87 1.99 2.47
C ALA A 43 6.06 1.63 1.58
N LEU A 44 7.23 1.37 2.17
CA LEU A 44 8.40 0.87 1.44
C LEU A 44 8.11 -0.46 0.74
N THR A 45 7.49 -1.42 1.43
CA THR A 45 7.13 -2.71 0.80
C THR A 45 6.13 -2.54 -0.36
N THR A 46 5.19 -1.60 -0.24
CA THR A 46 4.26 -1.27 -1.33
C THR A 46 4.98 -0.69 -2.53
N ILE A 47 5.96 0.19 -2.31
CA ILE A 47 6.77 0.78 -3.38
C ILE A 47 7.61 -0.29 -4.08
N VAL A 48 8.35 -1.12 -3.33
CA VAL A 48 9.21 -2.14 -3.92
C VAL A 48 8.44 -3.29 -4.57
N ASN A 49 7.16 -3.48 -4.26
CA ASN A 49 6.28 -4.40 -4.99
C ASN A 49 6.13 -4.04 -6.48
N GLY A 50 6.48 -2.82 -6.90
CA GLY A 50 6.66 -2.46 -8.29
C GLY A 50 7.63 -3.39 -9.03
N VAL A 51 8.67 -3.88 -8.35
CA VAL A 51 9.59 -4.90 -8.89
C VAL A 51 8.87 -6.22 -9.15
N ALA A 52 8.01 -6.67 -8.22
CA ALA A 52 7.22 -7.90 -8.40
C ALA A 52 6.32 -7.83 -9.63
N PHE A 53 5.64 -6.71 -9.85
CA PHE A 53 4.79 -6.51 -11.03
C PHE A 53 5.58 -6.60 -12.32
N GLU A 54 6.75 -5.95 -12.41
CA GLU A 54 7.57 -5.98 -13.62
C GLU A 54 8.21 -7.35 -13.85
N VAL A 55 8.67 -8.05 -12.81
CA VAL A 55 9.17 -9.43 -12.91
C VAL A 55 8.06 -10.36 -13.41
N THR A 56 6.87 -10.29 -12.83
CA THR A 56 5.70 -11.08 -13.26
C THR A 56 5.38 -10.83 -14.73
N ARG A 57 5.28 -9.56 -15.11
CA ARG A 57 4.97 -9.16 -16.48
C ARG A 57 6.03 -9.68 -17.46
N ALA A 58 7.29 -9.47 -17.13
CA ALA A 58 8.40 -9.83 -18.00
C ALA A 58 8.51 -11.36 -18.19
N LEU A 59 8.27 -12.16 -17.15
CA LEU A 59 8.26 -13.63 -17.26
C LEU A 59 7.07 -14.14 -18.08
N ARG A 60 5.88 -13.53 -17.94
CA ARG A 60 4.69 -13.93 -18.69
C ARG A 60 4.70 -13.49 -20.15
N SER A 61 5.45 -12.44 -20.48
CA SER A 61 5.59 -11.94 -21.85
C SER A 61 6.75 -12.57 -22.63
N GLN A 62 7.45 -13.55 -22.06
CA GLN A 62 8.49 -14.28 -22.79
C GLN A 62 7.84 -15.20 -23.85
N PRO A 63 8.38 -15.24 -25.10
CA PRO A 63 7.95 -16.23 -26.08
C PRO A 63 8.20 -17.65 -25.57
N GLU A 64 7.36 -18.60 -25.95
CA GLU A 64 7.54 -20.03 -25.64
C GLU A 64 8.81 -20.61 -26.29
N THR A 65 9.29 -19.99 -27.35
CA THR A 65 10.55 -20.36 -28.02
C THR A 65 11.74 -19.81 -27.25
N ALA A 66 12.75 -20.67 -27.05
CA ALA A 66 14.00 -20.27 -26.39
C ALA A 66 14.59 -19.01 -27.04
N PRO A 67 15.07 -18.02 -26.24
CA PRO A 67 15.71 -16.84 -26.79
C PRO A 67 16.88 -17.24 -27.69
N ALA A 68 17.06 -16.52 -28.81
CA ALA A 68 18.21 -16.75 -29.70
C ALA A 68 19.53 -16.69 -28.91
N ALA A 69 20.49 -17.55 -29.27
CA ALA A 69 21.79 -17.53 -28.65
C ALA A 69 22.42 -16.12 -28.74
N GLY A 70 22.85 -15.56 -27.60
CA GLY A 70 23.39 -14.19 -27.54
C GLY A 70 22.36 -13.10 -27.21
N SER A 71 21.07 -13.43 -27.04
CA SER A 71 20.08 -12.45 -26.61
C SER A 71 20.41 -11.90 -25.19
N PRO A 72 20.25 -10.57 -24.96
CA PRO A 72 20.53 -10.00 -23.67
C PRO A 72 19.55 -10.57 -22.61
N ALA A 73 20.12 -11.20 -21.59
CA ALA A 73 19.38 -11.83 -20.51
C ALA A 73 19.66 -11.15 -19.17
N THR A 74 18.63 -10.65 -18.52
CA THR A 74 18.73 -10.00 -17.20
C THR A 74 18.34 -10.99 -16.11
N TRP A 75 19.07 -11.00 -15.01
CA TRP A 75 18.74 -11.75 -13.80
C TRP A 75 17.96 -10.87 -12.83
N PRO A 76 16.64 -11.11 -12.59
CA PRO A 76 15.80 -10.26 -11.73
C PRO A 76 16.32 -10.14 -10.29
N ALA A 77 16.92 -11.23 -9.75
CA ALA A 77 17.47 -11.20 -8.40
C ALA A 77 18.66 -10.25 -8.28
N ALA A 78 19.52 -10.15 -9.29
CA ALA A 78 20.61 -9.17 -9.31
C ALA A 78 20.08 -7.73 -9.38
N VAL A 79 19.05 -7.50 -10.18
CA VAL A 79 18.39 -6.19 -10.26
C VAL A 79 17.70 -5.85 -8.94
N GLY A 80 17.01 -6.80 -8.31
CA GLY A 80 16.41 -6.62 -6.99
C GLY A 80 17.44 -6.27 -5.92
N ALA A 81 18.59 -6.98 -5.90
CA ALA A 81 19.69 -6.67 -5.00
C ALA A 81 20.26 -5.26 -5.24
N MET A 82 20.48 -4.89 -6.50
CA MET A 82 20.96 -3.55 -6.89
C MET A 82 19.98 -2.46 -6.45
N LEU A 83 18.68 -2.63 -6.73
CA LEU A 83 17.63 -1.65 -6.34
C LEU A 83 17.47 -1.58 -4.82
N GLY A 84 17.52 -2.73 -4.13
CA GLY A 84 17.45 -2.78 -2.66
C GLY A 84 18.65 -2.08 -2.01
N LEU A 85 19.87 -2.31 -2.51
CA LEU A 85 21.06 -1.63 -2.02
C LEU A 85 21.07 -0.13 -2.36
N ALA A 86 20.61 0.26 -3.56
CA ALA A 86 20.44 1.66 -3.91
C ALA A 86 19.44 2.35 -2.98
N LEU A 87 18.30 1.70 -2.71
CA LEU A 87 17.31 2.19 -1.74
C LEU A 87 17.91 2.31 -0.34
N ALA A 88 18.68 1.30 0.12
CA ALA A 88 19.38 1.35 1.40
C ALA A 88 20.36 2.52 1.48
N GLY A 89 21.14 2.77 0.41
CA GLY A 89 22.04 3.92 0.32
C GLY A 89 21.31 5.26 0.39
N ILE A 90 20.18 5.40 -0.33
CA ILE A 90 19.34 6.60 -0.29
C ILE A 90 18.74 6.81 1.11
N MET A 91 18.24 5.74 1.74
CA MET A 91 17.69 5.80 3.09
C MET A 91 18.76 6.16 4.12
N ALA A 92 19.96 5.56 4.02
CA ALA A 92 21.07 5.86 4.92
C ALA A 92 21.56 7.31 4.76
N ALA A 93 21.73 7.79 3.53
CA ALA A 93 22.11 9.17 3.26
C ALA A 93 21.06 10.18 3.71
N GLY A 94 19.77 9.84 3.58
CA GLY A 94 18.65 10.67 4.01
C GLY A 94 18.24 10.50 5.49
N ALA A 95 18.93 9.65 6.26
CA ALA A 95 18.50 9.29 7.63
C ALA A 95 18.35 10.49 8.55
N PHE A 96 19.17 11.53 8.37
CA PHE A 96 19.10 12.76 9.14
C PHE A 96 17.70 13.43 9.06
N TRP A 97 17.04 13.36 7.91
CA TRP A 97 15.72 14.00 7.72
C TRP A 97 14.55 13.12 8.14
N TRP A 98 14.57 11.83 7.83
CA TRP A 98 13.42 10.97 8.06
C TRP A 98 13.44 10.23 9.41
N ALA A 99 14.64 9.94 9.96
CA ALA A 99 14.73 9.13 11.17
C ALA A 99 14.10 9.78 12.41
N PRO A 100 14.19 11.10 12.63
CA PRO A 100 13.50 11.74 13.76
C PRO A 100 11.99 11.50 13.74
N VAL A 101 11.37 11.49 12.56
CA VAL A 101 9.93 11.27 12.38
C VAL A 101 9.56 9.79 12.49
N VAL A 102 10.35 8.89 11.87
CA VAL A 102 9.99 7.48 11.69
C VAL A 102 10.55 6.58 12.78
N ALA A 103 11.79 6.79 13.18
CA ALA A 103 12.47 5.97 14.19
C ALA A 103 12.31 6.50 15.62
N GLY A 104 11.97 7.78 15.76
CA GLY A 104 11.81 8.43 17.06
C GLY A 104 13.00 8.18 17.99
N SER A 105 12.76 7.69 19.20
CA SER A 105 13.79 7.31 20.17
C SER A 105 14.48 5.96 19.90
N GLY A 106 14.10 5.24 18.83
CA GLY A 106 14.65 3.93 18.51
C GLY A 106 16.12 3.94 18.05
N GLY A 107 16.67 5.09 17.73
CA GLY A 107 18.08 5.28 17.42
C GLY A 107 18.57 4.48 16.21
N LEU A 108 19.88 4.19 16.18
CA LEU A 108 20.53 3.48 15.08
C LEU A 108 19.96 2.08 14.82
N SER A 109 19.47 1.39 15.85
CA SER A 109 18.89 0.04 15.68
C SER A 109 17.60 0.05 14.88
N ALA A 110 16.70 1.02 15.13
CA ALA A 110 15.47 1.19 14.36
C ALA A 110 15.76 1.57 12.90
N ILE A 111 16.73 2.46 12.68
CA ILE A 111 17.17 2.87 11.34
C ILE A 111 17.72 1.65 10.59
N ALA A 112 18.66 0.91 11.20
CA ALA A 112 19.30 -0.27 10.60
C ALA A 112 18.27 -1.36 10.28
N LEU A 113 17.31 -1.63 11.18
CA LEU A 113 16.22 -2.58 10.95
C LEU A 113 15.34 -2.17 9.77
N LEU A 114 14.95 -0.88 9.66
CA LEU A 114 14.12 -0.40 8.56
C LEU A 114 14.84 -0.52 7.21
N ILE A 115 16.12 -0.13 7.16
CA ILE A 115 16.95 -0.23 5.96
C ILE A 115 17.12 -1.70 5.56
N THR A 116 17.46 -2.59 6.52
CA THR A 116 17.61 -4.03 6.27
C THR A 116 16.27 -4.62 5.80
N GLY A 117 15.16 -4.24 6.46
CA GLY A 117 13.82 -4.64 6.06
C GLY A 117 13.46 -4.21 4.64
N ALA A 118 13.85 -3.02 4.21
CA ALA A 118 13.62 -2.52 2.83
C ALA A 118 14.39 -3.37 1.80
N VAL A 119 15.66 -3.71 2.08
CA VAL A 119 16.45 -4.61 1.21
C VAL A 119 15.81 -6.00 1.14
N MET A 120 15.47 -6.58 2.29
CA MET A 120 14.84 -7.90 2.37
C MET A 120 13.49 -7.93 1.64
N SER A 121 12.68 -6.88 1.79
CA SER A 121 11.39 -6.75 1.10
C SER A 121 11.56 -6.59 -0.41
N THR A 122 12.62 -5.94 -0.89
CA THR A 122 12.92 -5.85 -2.32
C THR A 122 13.24 -7.22 -2.90
N MET A 123 14.02 -8.03 -2.20
CA MET A 123 14.32 -9.41 -2.60
C MET A 123 13.07 -10.30 -2.53
N GLN A 124 12.23 -10.09 -1.51
CA GLN A 124 10.93 -10.77 -1.41
C GLN A 124 10.01 -10.40 -2.58
N ALA A 125 10.00 -9.14 -3.02
CA ALA A 125 9.24 -8.70 -4.19
C ALA A 125 9.71 -9.40 -5.49
N VAL A 126 11.02 -9.62 -5.66
CA VAL A 126 11.53 -10.44 -6.77
C VAL A 126 10.98 -11.87 -6.71
N MET A 127 11.00 -12.49 -5.52
CA MET A 127 10.47 -13.84 -5.33
C MET A 127 8.96 -13.89 -5.63
N VAL A 128 8.18 -12.93 -5.13
CA VAL A 128 6.75 -12.77 -5.44
C VAL A 128 6.54 -12.70 -6.95
N GLY A 129 7.31 -11.87 -7.64
CA GLY A 129 7.25 -11.72 -9.09
C GLY A 129 7.60 -13.01 -9.85
N ALA A 130 8.63 -13.72 -9.40
CA ALA A 130 9.06 -14.98 -10.01
C ALA A 130 8.02 -16.10 -9.81
N LEU A 131 7.47 -16.25 -8.60
CA LEU A 131 6.46 -17.27 -8.30
C LEU A 131 5.13 -17.00 -9.01
N SER A 132 4.68 -15.75 -9.08
CA SER A 132 3.45 -15.37 -9.79
C SER A 132 3.62 -15.43 -11.31
N GLY A 133 4.79 -15.04 -11.82
CA GLY A 133 5.14 -15.12 -13.23
C GLY A 133 5.16 -16.57 -13.75
N THR A 134 5.66 -17.50 -12.94
CA THR A 134 5.71 -18.95 -13.25
C THR A 134 4.44 -19.73 -12.88
N GLY A 135 3.41 -19.05 -12.34
CA GLY A 135 2.18 -19.71 -11.91
C GLY A 135 2.31 -20.59 -10.66
N SER A 136 3.39 -20.43 -9.88
CA SER A 136 3.65 -21.21 -8.66
C SER A 136 2.83 -20.71 -7.47
N TRP A 137 1.49 -20.71 -7.61
CA TRP A 137 0.53 -20.06 -6.69
C TRP A 137 0.57 -20.59 -5.25
N THR A 138 0.87 -21.89 -5.07
CA THR A 138 1.00 -22.49 -3.72
C THR A 138 2.19 -21.89 -2.98
N LEU A 139 3.37 -21.84 -3.62
CA LEU A 139 4.56 -21.25 -3.02
C LEU A 139 4.41 -19.74 -2.80
N TYR A 140 3.70 -19.05 -3.70
CA TYR A 140 3.34 -17.66 -3.50
C TYR A 140 2.46 -17.46 -2.26
N GLY A 141 1.44 -18.32 -2.07
CA GLY A 141 0.61 -18.28 -0.86
C GLY A 141 1.40 -18.61 0.41
N VAL A 142 2.33 -19.58 0.36
CA VAL A 142 3.22 -19.90 1.49
C VAL A 142 4.15 -18.73 1.82
N LEU A 143 4.67 -18.03 0.81
CA LEU A 143 5.49 -16.83 1.01
C LEU A 143 4.71 -15.73 1.75
N LEU A 144 3.49 -15.43 1.28
CA LEU A 144 2.65 -14.39 1.85
C LEU A 144 2.16 -14.72 3.26
N GLY A 145 1.64 -15.94 3.43
CA GLY A 145 1.13 -16.41 4.72
C GLY A 145 2.25 -16.62 5.73
N GLY A 146 3.40 -17.13 5.28
CA GLY A 146 4.59 -17.31 6.11
C GLY A 146 5.20 -15.98 6.59
N ASP A 147 5.26 -14.96 5.71
CA ASP A 147 5.65 -13.59 6.10
C ASP A 147 4.77 -13.06 7.23
N ALA A 148 3.45 -13.17 7.08
CA ALA A 148 2.51 -12.72 8.10
C ALA A 148 2.60 -13.53 9.40
N LEU A 149 2.79 -14.85 9.29
CA LEU A 149 2.93 -15.74 10.45
C LEU A 149 4.20 -15.44 11.25
N VAL A 150 5.35 -15.31 10.59
CA VAL A 150 6.63 -14.96 11.23
C VAL A 150 6.49 -13.63 11.98
N ARG A 151 5.92 -12.64 11.34
CA ARG A 151 5.69 -11.31 11.94
C ARG A 151 4.77 -11.38 13.15
N LEU A 152 3.67 -12.12 13.05
CA LEU A 152 2.73 -12.31 14.14
C LEU A 152 3.38 -13.02 15.32
N LEU A 153 4.10 -14.12 15.08
CA LEU A 153 4.78 -14.88 16.15
C LEU A 153 5.83 -14.02 16.86
N VAL A 154 6.65 -13.27 16.12
CA VAL A 154 7.63 -12.37 16.73
C VAL A 154 6.95 -11.27 17.54
N ALA A 155 5.86 -10.67 17.02
CA ALA A 155 5.12 -9.65 17.74
C ALA A 155 4.51 -10.17 19.04
N VAL A 156 3.86 -11.36 19.00
CA VAL A 156 3.29 -12.02 20.20
C VAL A 156 4.39 -12.31 21.22
N THR A 157 5.52 -12.85 20.77
CA THR A 157 6.66 -13.14 21.65
C THR A 157 7.19 -11.87 22.32
N VAL A 158 7.42 -10.82 21.56
CA VAL A 158 7.90 -9.52 22.08
C VAL A 158 6.92 -8.94 23.12
N ILE A 159 5.64 -9.00 22.85
CA ILE A 159 4.62 -8.50 23.77
C ILE A 159 4.58 -9.35 25.04
N ALA A 160 4.68 -10.68 24.93
CA ALA A 160 4.69 -11.60 26.07
C ALA A 160 5.89 -11.41 27.00
N VAL A 161 7.05 -10.97 26.46
CA VAL A 161 8.30 -10.73 27.25
C VAL A 161 8.42 -9.30 27.76
N GLY A 162 7.45 -8.41 27.51
CA GLY A 162 7.44 -7.05 28.06
C GLY A 162 7.49 -5.90 27.08
N ALA A 163 7.01 -6.09 25.85
CA ALA A 163 6.70 -5.06 24.84
C ALA A 163 7.68 -3.87 24.73
N SER A 164 8.92 -4.11 24.32
CA SER A 164 9.85 -3.03 24.03
C SER A 164 9.58 -2.44 22.62
N PRO A 165 9.71 -1.11 22.40
CA PRO A 165 9.60 -0.51 21.07
C PRO A 165 10.54 -1.15 20.05
N GLY A 166 11.80 -1.43 20.42
CA GLY A 166 12.77 -2.12 19.56
C GLY A 166 12.37 -3.52 19.15
N GLY A 167 11.74 -4.29 20.06
CA GLY A 167 11.19 -5.59 19.74
C GLY A 167 10.05 -5.53 18.73
N LEU A 168 9.18 -4.52 18.84
CA LEU A 168 8.10 -4.31 17.86
C LEU A 168 8.62 -3.84 16.50
N TYR A 169 9.73 -3.09 16.44
CA TYR A 169 10.41 -2.77 15.18
C TYR A 169 10.95 -4.04 14.52
N LEU A 170 11.59 -4.91 15.31
CA LEU A 170 12.04 -6.23 14.82
C LEU A 170 10.85 -7.05 14.30
N ALA A 171 9.76 -7.13 15.06
CA ALA A 171 8.53 -7.81 14.63
C ALA A 171 8.04 -7.27 13.27
N THR A 172 8.04 -5.95 13.08
CA THR A 172 7.60 -5.30 11.84
C THR A 172 8.37 -5.78 10.61
N VAL A 173 9.69 -5.95 10.71
CA VAL A 173 10.53 -6.32 9.57
C VAL A 173 10.74 -7.82 9.42
N SER A 174 10.49 -8.60 10.47
CA SER A 174 10.85 -10.03 10.56
C SER A 174 10.23 -10.89 9.44
N GLY A 175 9.01 -10.59 9.02
CA GLY A 175 8.35 -11.35 7.95
C GLY A 175 9.11 -11.32 6.63
N SER A 176 9.83 -10.25 6.34
CA SER A 176 10.60 -10.11 5.10
C SER A 176 11.74 -11.13 4.93
N ILE A 177 12.06 -11.93 5.94
CA ILE A 177 13.02 -13.06 5.84
C ILE A 177 12.42 -14.28 5.12
N MET A 178 11.09 -14.34 4.94
CA MET A 178 10.42 -15.55 4.46
C MET A 178 10.91 -16.02 3.08
N TRP A 179 11.34 -15.13 2.20
CA TRP A 179 11.93 -15.51 0.91
C TRP A 179 13.24 -16.31 1.09
N VAL A 180 14.05 -15.99 2.10
CA VAL A 180 15.30 -16.73 2.41
C VAL A 180 14.94 -18.15 2.86
N ILE A 181 13.96 -18.29 3.74
CA ILE A 181 13.46 -19.58 4.23
C ILE A 181 12.96 -20.42 3.04
N LEU A 182 12.19 -19.83 2.12
CA LEU A 182 11.71 -20.56 0.93
C LEU A 182 12.85 -20.96 -0.01
N VAL A 183 13.85 -20.12 -0.22
CA VAL A 183 15.04 -20.48 -1.03
C VAL A 183 15.81 -21.61 -0.36
N ALA A 184 15.94 -21.61 0.96
CA ALA A 184 16.64 -22.67 1.69
C ALA A 184 15.90 -24.02 1.60
N LEU A 185 14.56 -24.01 1.74
CA LEU A 185 13.76 -25.23 1.89
C LEU A 185 13.19 -25.79 0.58
N SER A 186 13.03 -24.98 -0.48
CA SER A 186 12.36 -25.38 -1.72
C SER A 186 13.27 -25.28 -2.94
N SER A 187 13.50 -26.42 -3.61
CA SER A 187 14.23 -26.46 -4.88
C SER A 187 13.51 -25.65 -5.98
N ARG A 188 12.18 -25.64 -5.99
CA ARG A 188 11.37 -24.87 -6.94
C ARG A 188 11.51 -23.37 -6.71
N SER A 189 11.60 -22.92 -5.44
CA SER A 189 11.88 -21.52 -5.11
C SER A 189 13.31 -21.11 -5.52
N ARG A 190 14.30 -21.98 -5.31
CA ARG A 190 15.67 -21.76 -5.82
C ARG A 190 15.72 -21.61 -7.34
N TRP A 191 15.00 -22.48 -8.04
CA TRP A 191 14.88 -22.40 -9.50
C TRP A 191 14.23 -21.08 -9.92
N ALA A 192 13.07 -20.71 -9.35
CA ALA A 192 12.36 -19.48 -9.67
C ALA A 192 13.22 -18.23 -9.45
N PHE A 193 14.04 -18.23 -8.39
CA PHE A 193 14.96 -17.13 -8.05
C PHE A 193 16.14 -17.00 -9.03
N ARG A 194 16.49 -18.07 -9.76
CA ARG A 194 17.56 -18.09 -10.76
C ARG A 194 17.10 -17.81 -12.19
N LEU A 195 15.81 -17.61 -12.40
CA LEU A 195 15.26 -17.32 -13.73
C LEU A 195 15.91 -16.07 -14.33
N ARG A 196 16.02 -16.08 -15.66
CA ARG A 196 16.50 -14.96 -16.44
C ARG A 196 15.38 -14.46 -17.36
N ILE A 197 15.37 -13.16 -17.62
CA ILE A 197 14.39 -12.47 -18.46
C ILE A 197 15.11 -12.04 -19.74
N ALA A 198 14.51 -12.32 -20.90
CA ALA A 198 14.99 -11.86 -22.20
C ALA A 198 14.72 -10.35 -22.37
N SER A 199 15.52 -9.53 -21.72
CA SER A 199 15.43 -8.06 -21.77
C SER A 199 16.80 -7.44 -21.44
N PRO A 200 17.18 -6.34 -22.09
CA PRO A 200 18.37 -5.57 -21.68
C PRO A 200 18.21 -5.05 -20.25
N LEU A 201 19.31 -5.09 -19.47
CA LEU A 201 19.35 -4.68 -18.07
C LEU A 201 18.73 -3.29 -17.86
N TRP A 202 19.18 -2.30 -18.63
CA TRP A 202 18.73 -0.91 -18.47
C TRP A 202 17.21 -0.75 -18.71
N LYS A 203 16.68 -1.43 -19.71
CA LYS A 203 15.25 -1.40 -20.04
C LYS A 203 14.43 -1.99 -18.90
N PHE A 204 14.88 -3.09 -18.30
CA PHE A 204 14.23 -3.73 -17.17
C PHE A 204 14.29 -2.86 -15.91
N VAL A 205 15.47 -2.33 -15.55
CA VAL A 205 15.65 -1.40 -14.41
C VAL A 205 14.75 -0.17 -14.53
N ARG A 206 14.76 0.49 -15.71
CA ARG A 206 13.93 1.68 -15.94
C ARG A 206 12.44 1.39 -15.73
N ARG A 207 11.97 0.21 -16.13
CA ARG A 207 10.58 -0.22 -15.92
C ARG A 207 10.29 -0.47 -14.44
N CYS A 208 11.17 -1.17 -13.74
CA CYS A 208 11.02 -1.37 -12.28
C CYS A 208 10.90 -0.03 -11.55
N VAL A 209 11.82 0.90 -11.80
CA VAL A 209 11.82 2.24 -11.20
C VAL A 209 10.56 3.02 -11.55
N GLY A 210 10.10 2.95 -12.81
CA GLY A 210 8.87 3.59 -13.25
C GLY A 210 7.62 3.08 -12.52
N VAL A 211 7.52 1.76 -12.31
CA VAL A 211 6.40 1.17 -11.56
C VAL A 211 6.52 1.49 -10.07
N MET A 212 7.72 1.45 -9.48
CA MET A 212 7.96 1.86 -8.09
C MET A 212 7.52 3.32 -7.88
N PHE A 213 7.90 4.24 -8.78
CA PHE A 213 7.49 5.64 -8.71
C PHE A 213 5.97 5.81 -8.81
N ALA A 214 5.32 5.09 -9.72
CA ALA A 214 3.86 5.11 -9.85
C ALA A 214 3.15 4.58 -8.59
N SER A 215 3.74 3.59 -7.91
CA SER A 215 3.19 3.01 -6.67
C SER A 215 3.42 3.90 -5.44
N THR A 216 4.35 4.86 -5.50
CA THR A 216 4.72 5.69 -4.33
C THR A 216 3.55 6.53 -3.84
N ALA A 217 2.83 7.19 -4.72
CA ALA A 217 1.69 8.02 -4.32
C ALA A 217 0.58 7.19 -3.67
N MET A 218 0.29 6.01 -4.22
CA MET A 218 -0.66 5.07 -3.63
C MET A 218 -0.16 4.57 -2.26
N ALA A 219 1.12 4.24 -2.13
CA ALA A 219 1.72 3.81 -0.88
C ALA A 219 1.61 4.89 0.22
N ILE A 220 1.87 6.16 -0.12
CA ILE A 220 1.73 7.29 0.80
C ILE A 220 0.28 7.42 1.28
N MET A 221 -0.69 7.42 0.37
CA MET A 221 -2.10 7.62 0.72
C MET A 221 -2.71 6.44 1.48
N LEU A 222 -2.39 5.18 1.10
CA LEU A 222 -3.01 3.99 1.69
C LEU A 222 -2.35 3.57 3.00
N VAL A 223 -1.04 3.61 3.08
CA VAL A 223 -0.27 3.03 4.18
C VAL A 223 0.61 4.05 4.87
N GLY A 224 1.22 4.96 4.13
CA GLY A 224 2.17 5.96 4.63
C GLY A 224 1.53 7.17 5.32
N PHE A 225 0.20 7.27 5.33
CA PHE A 225 -0.50 8.43 5.90
C PHE A 225 -0.14 8.72 7.37
N PRO A 226 0.11 7.73 8.25
CA PRO A 226 0.63 7.98 9.60
C PRO A 226 1.92 8.79 9.64
N ILE A 227 2.80 8.65 8.64
CA ILE A 227 4.03 9.44 8.54
C ILE A 227 3.69 10.92 8.31
N LEU A 228 2.72 11.17 7.42
CA LEU A 228 2.24 12.54 7.14
C LEU A 228 1.61 13.17 8.37
N LEU A 229 0.86 12.39 9.17
CA LEU A 229 0.28 12.88 10.43
C LEU A 229 1.37 13.25 11.44
N LYS A 230 2.37 12.38 11.63
CA LYS A 230 3.48 12.65 12.54
C LYS A 230 4.30 13.85 12.10
N TRP A 231 4.50 14.04 10.81
CA TRP A 231 5.18 15.20 10.24
C TRP A 231 4.36 16.50 10.44
N ALA A 232 3.06 16.46 10.14
CA ALA A 232 2.19 17.63 10.19
C ALA A 232 1.85 18.08 11.62
N PHE A 233 1.87 17.15 12.58
CA PHE A 233 1.51 17.38 13.98
C PHE A 233 2.67 17.12 14.93
N HIS A 234 3.90 17.48 14.51
CA HIS A 234 5.12 17.23 15.30
C HIS A 234 5.14 18.03 16.62
N ASP A 235 4.43 19.15 16.70
CA ASP A 235 4.30 19.99 17.90
C ASP A 235 3.14 19.57 18.81
N GLU A 236 2.29 18.65 18.35
CA GLU A 236 1.14 18.17 19.10
C GLU A 236 1.50 17.02 20.05
N PRO A 237 0.73 16.83 21.14
CA PRO A 237 0.95 15.72 22.05
C PRO A 237 0.93 14.36 21.34
N SER A 238 1.92 13.51 21.63
CA SER A 238 2.03 12.16 21.02
C SER A 238 0.78 11.31 21.23
N ALA A 239 0.05 11.48 22.35
CA ALA A 239 -1.22 10.80 22.58
C ALA A 239 -2.30 11.16 21.55
N LEU A 240 -2.38 12.43 21.16
CA LEU A 240 -3.30 12.90 20.12
C LEU A 240 -2.93 12.31 18.76
N VAL A 241 -1.65 12.39 18.39
CA VAL A 241 -1.15 11.84 17.12
C VAL A 241 -1.35 10.33 17.05
N GLY A 242 -1.04 9.59 18.12
CA GLY A 242 -1.26 8.16 18.22
C GLY A 242 -2.73 7.77 18.09
N THR A 243 -3.62 8.56 18.72
CA THR A 243 -5.06 8.38 18.61
C THR A 243 -5.55 8.61 17.17
N LEU A 244 -5.10 9.67 16.50
CA LEU A 244 -5.46 9.94 15.10
C LEU A 244 -4.96 8.85 14.17
N ILE A 245 -3.75 8.36 14.34
CA ILE A 245 -3.20 7.26 13.54
C ILE A 245 -4.03 5.98 13.72
N LEU A 246 -4.37 5.62 14.96
CA LEU A 246 -5.20 4.45 15.24
C LEU A 246 -6.60 4.61 14.64
N ALA A 247 -7.23 5.78 14.83
CA ALA A 247 -8.54 6.11 14.29
C ALA A 247 -8.57 6.02 12.75
N VAL A 248 -7.59 6.61 12.06
CA VAL A 248 -7.45 6.50 10.60
C VAL A 248 -7.27 5.04 10.16
N THR A 249 -6.50 4.26 10.89
CA THR A 249 -6.24 2.85 10.57
C THR A 249 -7.52 2.02 10.68
N LEU A 250 -8.26 2.18 11.80
CA LEU A 250 -9.49 1.42 12.06
C LEU A 250 -10.65 1.84 11.15
N THR A 251 -10.82 3.12 10.90
CA THR A 251 -11.90 3.62 10.03
C THR A 251 -11.72 3.24 8.56
N ARG A 252 -10.49 3.00 8.12
CA ARG A 252 -10.18 2.57 6.75
C ARG A 252 -10.39 1.08 6.51
N ALA A 253 -10.16 0.24 7.53
CA ALA A 253 -10.16 -1.21 7.39
C ALA A 253 -11.44 -1.79 6.76
N PRO A 254 -12.67 -1.45 7.22
CA PRO A 254 -13.88 -2.06 6.69
C PRO A 254 -14.18 -1.70 5.22
N LEU A 255 -13.69 -0.56 4.75
CA LEU A 255 -13.92 -0.09 3.38
C LEU A 255 -12.81 -0.52 2.43
N LEU A 256 -11.53 -0.40 2.81
CA LEU A 256 -10.40 -0.64 1.93
C LEU A 256 -10.00 -2.11 1.85
N VAL A 257 -10.08 -2.87 2.96
CA VAL A 257 -9.67 -4.28 2.95
C VAL A 257 -10.49 -5.11 1.97
N PRO A 258 -11.84 -5.05 1.95
CA PRO A 258 -12.61 -5.76 0.94
C PRO A 258 -12.25 -5.35 -0.50
N LEU A 259 -12.03 -4.05 -0.75
CA LEU A 259 -11.69 -3.56 -2.09
C LEU A 259 -10.35 -4.11 -2.60
N THR A 260 -9.36 -4.32 -1.72
CA THR A 260 -8.08 -4.92 -2.13
C THR A 260 -8.26 -6.37 -2.58
N PHE A 261 -9.15 -7.15 -1.94
CA PHE A 261 -9.49 -8.51 -2.39
C PHE A 261 -10.18 -8.53 -3.75
N PHE A 262 -11.06 -7.55 -4.01
CA PHE A 262 -11.83 -7.48 -5.25
C PHE A 262 -11.15 -6.65 -6.35
N ASN A 263 -9.92 -6.20 -6.17
CA ASN A 263 -9.25 -5.30 -7.12
C ASN A 263 -9.24 -5.83 -8.57
N THR A 264 -8.92 -7.11 -8.77
CA THR A 264 -8.94 -7.75 -10.09
C THR A 264 -10.38 -7.82 -10.65
N ALA A 265 -11.36 -8.17 -9.82
CA ALA A 265 -12.76 -8.21 -10.24
C ALA A 265 -13.29 -6.83 -10.62
N ILE A 266 -12.88 -5.79 -9.91
CA ILE A 266 -13.19 -4.39 -10.22
C ILE A 266 -12.61 -4.01 -11.59
N LEU A 267 -11.36 -4.38 -11.87
CA LEU A 267 -10.74 -4.13 -13.17
C LEU A 267 -11.49 -4.82 -14.31
N VAL A 268 -11.80 -6.12 -14.16
CA VAL A 268 -12.56 -6.90 -15.16
C VAL A 268 -13.95 -6.28 -15.36
N TYR A 269 -14.64 -5.90 -14.29
CA TYR A 269 -15.93 -5.21 -14.37
C TYR A 269 -15.88 -3.97 -15.28
N PHE A 270 -14.80 -3.19 -15.21
CA PHE A 270 -14.65 -2.00 -16.05
C PHE A 270 -14.24 -2.33 -17.47
N ILE A 271 -13.41 -3.35 -17.71
CA ILE A 271 -13.05 -3.82 -19.05
C ILE A 271 -14.29 -4.28 -19.81
N ASP A 272 -15.15 -5.12 -19.19
CA ASP A 272 -16.36 -5.64 -19.81
C ASP A 272 -17.42 -4.57 -20.12
N ARG A 273 -17.25 -3.36 -19.54
CA ARG A 273 -18.24 -2.27 -19.66
C ARG A 273 -17.68 -0.98 -20.22
N LEU A 274 -16.56 -1.05 -20.92
CA LEU A 274 -15.88 0.12 -21.52
C LEU A 274 -16.82 0.98 -22.40
N ALA A 275 -17.73 0.34 -23.14
CA ALA A 275 -18.71 1.03 -24.01
C ALA A 275 -19.70 1.93 -23.26
N ARG A 276 -19.91 1.74 -21.95
CA ARG A 276 -20.84 2.55 -21.15
C ARG A 276 -20.31 3.93 -20.76
N GLY A 277 -19.10 4.26 -21.16
CA GLY A 277 -18.46 5.54 -20.85
C GLY A 277 -18.38 5.83 -19.34
N PRO A 278 -18.51 7.11 -18.91
CA PRO A 278 -18.42 7.50 -17.49
C PRO A 278 -19.53 6.94 -16.59
N ARG A 279 -20.69 6.60 -17.17
CA ARG A 279 -21.84 6.07 -16.43
C ARG A 279 -21.55 4.74 -15.71
N VAL A 280 -20.51 4.02 -16.13
CA VAL A 280 -20.04 2.79 -15.48
C VAL A 280 -19.60 3.01 -14.02
N LEU A 281 -19.18 4.23 -13.66
CA LEU A 281 -18.73 4.59 -12.31
C LEU A 281 -19.90 4.86 -11.34
N VAL A 282 -21.09 5.21 -11.83
CA VAL A 282 -22.21 5.68 -10.98
C VAL A 282 -22.63 4.62 -9.97
N ARG A 283 -22.81 3.38 -10.42
CA ARG A 283 -23.29 2.29 -9.54
C ARG A 283 -22.23 1.89 -8.48
N PRO A 284 -20.97 1.62 -8.81
CA PRO A 284 -19.95 1.28 -7.81
C PRO A 284 -19.73 2.41 -6.80
N LEU A 285 -19.64 3.68 -7.26
CA LEU A 285 -19.45 4.82 -6.38
C LEU A 285 -20.70 5.11 -5.53
N GLY A 286 -21.89 4.92 -6.06
CA GLY A 286 -23.14 5.06 -5.31
C GLY A 286 -23.26 4.03 -4.19
N LEU A 287 -22.94 2.76 -4.46
CA LEU A 287 -22.91 1.71 -3.43
C LEU A 287 -21.86 1.99 -2.36
N LEU A 288 -20.68 2.45 -2.78
CA LEU A 288 -19.60 2.82 -1.85
C LEU A 288 -20.02 4.02 -0.99
N ALA A 289 -20.64 5.04 -1.57
CA ALA A 289 -21.12 6.20 -0.82
C ALA A 289 -22.20 5.81 0.20
N ALA A 290 -23.14 4.94 -0.17
CA ALA A 290 -24.15 4.42 0.75
C ALA A 290 -23.53 3.62 1.90
N ALA A 291 -22.59 2.71 1.59
CA ALA A 291 -21.86 1.96 2.61
C ALA A 291 -21.05 2.89 3.54
N THR A 292 -20.39 3.91 2.98
CA THR A 292 -19.66 4.92 3.75
C THR A 292 -20.58 5.69 4.69
N ALA A 293 -21.76 6.11 4.22
CA ALA A 293 -22.72 6.84 5.05
C ALA A 293 -23.24 6.00 6.22
N VAL A 294 -23.61 4.73 5.97
CA VAL A 294 -24.04 3.81 7.03
C VAL A 294 -22.93 3.57 8.03
N PHE A 295 -21.70 3.36 7.56
CA PHE A 295 -20.57 3.10 8.43
C PHE A 295 -20.15 4.36 9.22
N ALA A 296 -20.21 5.56 8.61
CA ALA A 296 -19.96 6.82 9.31
C ALA A 296 -20.99 7.07 10.41
N PHE A 297 -22.27 6.83 10.13
CA PHE A 297 -23.33 6.93 11.12
C PHE A 297 -23.11 5.98 12.31
N GLY A 298 -22.81 4.71 12.05
CA GLY A 298 -22.52 3.73 13.10
C GLY A 298 -21.29 4.11 13.93
N THR A 299 -20.22 4.57 13.25
CA THR A 299 -18.95 4.94 13.89
C THR A 299 -19.09 6.19 14.76
N TYR A 300 -20.00 7.11 14.44
CA TYR A 300 -20.27 8.28 15.27
C TYR A 300 -20.65 7.89 16.72
N PHE A 301 -21.50 6.87 16.90
CA PHE A 301 -21.97 6.44 18.21
C PHE A 301 -21.09 5.37 18.86
N VAL A 302 -20.64 4.38 18.08
CA VAL A 302 -19.92 3.21 18.58
C VAL A 302 -18.41 3.43 18.60
N GLY A 303 -17.90 4.33 17.78
CA GLY A 303 -16.46 4.55 17.60
C GLY A 303 -15.75 5.02 18.86
N PRO A 304 -16.19 6.10 19.53
CA PRO A 304 -15.52 6.60 20.73
C PRO A 304 -15.38 5.55 21.84
N PRO A 305 -16.47 4.85 22.29
CA PRO A 305 -16.32 3.81 23.31
C PRO A 305 -15.47 2.63 22.84
N LEU A 306 -15.55 2.25 21.57
CA LEU A 306 -14.70 1.19 21.02
C LEU A 306 -13.22 1.57 21.09
N LEU A 307 -12.88 2.81 20.69
CA LEU A 307 -11.49 3.29 20.73
C LEU A 307 -10.94 3.34 22.17
N ALA A 308 -11.75 3.75 23.13
CA ALA A 308 -11.39 3.75 24.54
C ALA A 308 -11.05 2.37 25.09
N THR A 309 -11.59 1.28 24.50
CA THR A 309 -11.22 -0.10 24.90
C THR A 309 -9.88 -0.55 24.32
N MET A 310 -9.30 0.19 23.37
CA MET A 310 -8.07 -0.22 22.70
C MET A 310 -6.81 0.04 23.53
N GLY A 311 -6.88 0.88 24.57
CA GLY A 311 -5.77 1.17 25.46
C GLY A 311 -5.92 2.55 26.14
N GLU A 312 -5.01 2.84 27.05
CA GLU A 312 -5.02 4.13 27.78
C GLU A 312 -4.75 5.32 26.84
N GLY A 313 -5.51 6.40 27.03
CA GLY A 313 -5.33 7.68 26.34
C GLY A 313 -5.91 7.76 24.92
N PHE A 314 -6.57 6.72 24.41
CA PHE A 314 -7.24 6.78 23.11
C PHE A 314 -8.65 7.39 23.24
N THR A 315 -8.74 8.71 23.11
CA THR A 315 -10.01 9.44 23.16
C THR A 315 -10.15 10.34 21.93
N ILE A 316 -11.30 10.29 21.26
CA ILE A 316 -11.60 11.09 20.08
C ILE A 316 -13.12 11.31 19.96
N ASP A 317 -13.52 12.46 19.45
CA ASP A 317 -14.93 12.79 19.21
C ASP A 317 -15.55 11.92 18.09
N GLY A 318 -16.83 11.55 18.26
CA GLY A 318 -17.58 10.78 17.28
C GLY A 318 -17.74 11.47 15.94
N ALA A 319 -17.84 12.80 15.92
CA ALA A 319 -17.93 13.57 14.68
C ALA A 319 -16.61 13.48 13.87
N VAL A 320 -15.45 13.53 14.55
CA VAL A 320 -14.15 13.36 13.91
C VAL A 320 -14.03 11.95 13.34
N LEU A 321 -14.43 10.91 14.11
CA LEU A 321 -14.40 9.52 13.63
C LEU A 321 -15.30 9.32 12.42
N ALA A 322 -16.50 9.86 12.43
CA ALA A 322 -17.42 9.81 11.28
C ALA A 322 -16.82 10.52 10.05
N ALA A 323 -16.18 11.68 10.23
CA ALA A 323 -15.50 12.39 9.16
C ALA A 323 -14.29 11.60 8.61
N LEU A 324 -13.55 10.89 9.46
CA LEU A 324 -12.48 9.98 9.03
C LEU A 324 -13.02 8.80 8.19
N VAL A 325 -14.20 8.26 8.53
CA VAL A 325 -14.88 7.25 7.71
C VAL A 325 -15.24 7.81 6.34
N VAL A 326 -15.74 9.07 6.26
CA VAL A 326 -16.00 9.72 4.96
C VAL A 326 -14.71 9.86 4.16
N GLY A 327 -13.59 10.20 4.81
CA GLY A 327 -12.25 10.22 4.20
C GLY A 327 -11.79 8.84 3.71
N ALA A 328 -12.09 7.78 4.46
CA ALA A 328 -11.84 6.41 4.04
C ALA A 328 -12.68 6.04 2.80
N GLY A 329 -13.96 6.46 2.75
CA GLY A 329 -14.84 6.31 1.60
C GLY A 329 -14.33 7.06 0.36
N ALA A 330 -13.83 8.28 0.52
CA ALA A 330 -13.21 9.04 -0.57
C ALA A 330 -11.95 8.35 -1.10
N THR A 331 -11.09 7.83 -0.20
CA THR A 331 -9.90 7.05 -0.56
C THR A 331 -10.29 5.76 -1.30
N ALA A 332 -11.33 5.07 -0.83
CA ALA A 332 -11.89 3.88 -1.48
C ALA A 332 -12.46 4.21 -2.87
N GLY A 333 -13.09 5.38 -3.02
CA GLY A 333 -13.56 5.88 -4.31
C GLY A 333 -12.41 6.11 -5.31
N LEU A 334 -11.31 6.72 -4.85
CA LEU A 334 -10.10 6.86 -5.67
C LEU A 334 -9.53 5.49 -6.07
N PHE A 335 -9.52 4.52 -5.14
CA PHE A 335 -9.11 3.14 -5.41
C PHE A 335 -10.01 2.46 -6.45
N VAL A 336 -11.32 2.73 -6.47
CA VAL A 336 -12.28 2.19 -7.46
C VAL A 336 -12.13 2.88 -8.82
N THR A 337 -11.89 4.20 -8.86
CA THR A 337 -11.77 4.92 -10.14
C THR A 337 -10.45 4.61 -10.87
N GLY A 338 -9.40 4.19 -10.14
CA GLY A 338 -8.12 3.80 -10.73
C GLY A 338 -8.23 2.69 -11.78
N PRO A 339 -8.81 1.51 -11.47
CA PRO A 339 -9.06 0.45 -12.44
C PRO A 339 -9.89 0.87 -13.65
N ALA A 340 -10.83 1.82 -13.49
CA ALA A 340 -11.60 2.33 -14.62
C ALA A 340 -10.75 3.13 -15.62
N VAL A 341 -9.70 3.80 -15.14
CA VAL A 341 -8.70 4.49 -15.96
C VAL A 341 -7.72 3.48 -16.59
N LEU A 342 -7.26 2.49 -15.81
CA LEU A 342 -6.36 1.43 -16.29
C LEU A 342 -7.01 0.56 -17.36
N ALA A 343 -8.31 0.25 -17.24
CA ALA A 343 -9.08 -0.46 -18.26
C ALA A 343 -9.08 0.25 -19.62
N ARG A 344 -8.69 1.52 -19.67
CA ARG A 344 -8.55 2.36 -20.86
C ARG A 344 -7.09 2.61 -21.28
N ASP A 345 -6.15 1.80 -20.77
CA ASP A 345 -4.69 1.92 -21.00
C ASP A 345 -4.10 3.30 -20.62
N ARG A 346 -4.72 4.04 -19.70
CA ARG A 346 -4.25 5.38 -19.30
C ARG A 346 -3.42 5.35 -18.02
N HIS A 347 -2.29 4.67 -18.06
CA HIS A 347 -1.40 4.50 -16.90
C HIS A 347 -0.89 5.82 -16.30
N THR A 348 -0.61 6.81 -17.17
CA THR A 348 -0.17 8.16 -16.71
C THR A 348 -1.28 8.84 -15.91
N LEU A 349 -2.52 8.81 -16.41
CA LEU A 349 -3.66 9.42 -15.73
C LEU A 349 -3.95 8.73 -14.37
N TYR A 350 -3.81 7.40 -14.31
CA TYR A 350 -3.90 6.66 -13.04
C TYR A 350 -2.88 7.18 -12.01
N ALA A 351 -1.61 7.28 -12.40
CA ALA A 351 -0.57 7.81 -11.51
C ALA A 351 -0.81 9.27 -11.13
N THR A 352 -1.24 10.12 -12.09
CA THR A 352 -1.54 11.53 -11.84
C THR A 352 -2.64 11.71 -10.81
N GLY A 353 -3.72 10.92 -10.86
CA GLY A 353 -4.80 11.01 -9.85
C GLY A 353 -4.31 10.70 -8.43
N TRP A 354 -3.45 9.69 -8.26
CA TRP A 354 -2.85 9.40 -6.96
C TRP A 354 -1.91 10.50 -6.48
N TRP A 355 -1.05 11.06 -7.38
CA TRP A 355 -0.17 12.16 -7.01
C TRP A 355 -0.91 13.45 -6.68
N VAL A 356 -1.98 13.79 -7.41
CA VAL A 356 -2.86 14.92 -7.09
C VAL A 356 -3.46 14.73 -5.70
N SER A 357 -3.94 13.52 -5.39
CA SER A 357 -4.46 13.21 -4.06
C SER A 357 -3.44 13.47 -2.94
N VAL A 358 -2.18 13.00 -3.12
CA VAL A 358 -1.09 13.22 -2.16
C VAL A 358 -0.79 14.70 -2.00
N ILE A 359 -0.60 15.41 -3.11
CA ILE A 359 -0.22 16.84 -3.08
C ILE A 359 -1.29 17.68 -2.37
N VAL A 360 -2.57 17.44 -2.68
CA VAL A 360 -3.68 18.14 -2.03
C VAL A 360 -3.78 17.79 -0.55
N ALA A 361 -3.66 16.50 -0.19
CA ALA A 361 -3.71 16.08 1.20
C ALA A 361 -2.56 16.68 2.02
N VAL A 362 -1.33 16.66 1.50
CA VAL A 362 -0.15 17.28 2.15
C VAL A 362 -0.34 18.78 2.26
N GLY A 363 -0.84 19.46 1.21
CA GLY A 363 -1.14 20.88 1.25
C GLY A 363 -2.12 21.24 2.36
N ILE A 364 -3.20 20.47 2.51
CA ILE A 364 -4.18 20.68 3.59
C ILE A 364 -3.54 20.47 4.97
N LEU A 365 -2.78 19.38 5.14
CA LEU A 365 -2.10 19.10 6.40
C LEU A 365 -1.09 20.18 6.79
N ALA A 366 -0.43 20.84 5.81
CA ALA A 366 0.59 21.85 6.04
C ALA A 366 0.02 23.25 6.32
N THR A 367 -1.11 23.61 5.66
CA THR A 367 -1.53 25.03 5.61
C THR A 367 -2.86 25.35 6.27
N THR A 368 -3.70 24.33 6.55
CA THR A 368 -5.06 24.61 7.04
C THR A 368 -5.08 24.83 8.55
N PRO A 369 -5.59 25.97 9.06
CA PRO A 369 -5.63 26.28 10.48
C PRO A 369 -6.85 25.66 11.18
N LEU A 370 -7.00 24.33 11.08
CA LEU A 370 -8.03 23.55 11.75
C LEU A 370 -7.41 22.69 12.85
N GLU A 371 -8.24 22.27 13.81
CA GLU A 371 -7.85 21.27 14.79
C GLU A 371 -7.35 19.98 14.12
N PRO A 372 -6.36 19.27 14.70
CA PRO A 372 -5.72 18.13 14.09
C PRO A 372 -6.68 17.05 13.57
N GLY A 373 -7.76 16.75 14.29
CA GLY A 373 -8.77 15.76 13.89
C GLY A 373 -9.50 16.15 12.61
N LEU A 374 -10.01 17.37 12.55
CA LEU A 374 -10.73 17.91 11.38
C LEU A 374 -9.79 18.12 10.20
N ARG A 375 -8.57 18.61 10.44
CA ARG A 375 -7.53 18.78 9.41
C ARG A 375 -7.18 17.44 8.77
N THR A 376 -7.04 16.38 9.58
CA THR A 376 -6.83 15.00 9.12
C THR A 376 -7.97 14.51 8.25
N ALA A 377 -9.21 14.66 8.72
CA ALA A 377 -10.40 14.26 7.98
C ALA A 377 -10.53 15.01 6.64
N MET A 378 -10.31 16.33 6.66
CA MET A 378 -10.34 17.17 5.46
C MET A 378 -9.29 16.75 4.43
N ALA A 379 -8.05 16.46 4.85
CA ALA A 379 -6.99 15.96 3.97
C ALA A 379 -7.38 14.64 3.31
N LEU A 380 -8.00 13.73 4.09
CA LEU A 380 -8.46 12.42 3.62
C LEU A 380 -9.73 12.46 2.76
N ILE A 381 -10.51 13.51 2.84
CA ILE A 381 -11.70 13.72 2.00
C ILE A 381 -11.29 14.43 0.70
N VAL A 382 -10.69 15.62 0.81
CA VAL A 382 -10.46 16.51 -0.33
C VAL A 382 -9.34 15.97 -1.22
N GLY A 383 -8.25 15.43 -0.65
CA GLY A 383 -7.17 14.84 -1.42
C GLY A 383 -7.66 13.75 -2.39
N PRO A 384 -8.27 12.66 -1.91
CA PRO A 384 -8.80 11.61 -2.77
C PRO A 384 -9.90 12.08 -3.73
N LEU A 385 -10.78 13.01 -3.32
CA LEU A 385 -11.79 13.59 -4.22
C LEU A 385 -11.14 14.36 -5.39
N ALA A 386 -10.06 15.11 -5.15
CA ALA A 386 -9.30 15.77 -6.20
C ALA A 386 -8.68 14.75 -7.17
N GLY A 387 -8.11 13.66 -6.66
CA GLY A 387 -7.61 12.55 -7.47
C GLY A 387 -8.71 11.88 -8.29
N MET A 388 -9.88 11.64 -7.70
CA MET A 388 -11.05 11.09 -8.40
C MET A 388 -11.54 12.04 -9.51
N ALA A 389 -11.57 13.34 -9.27
CA ALA A 389 -11.93 14.34 -10.28
C ALA A 389 -10.95 14.31 -11.45
N CYS A 390 -9.65 14.16 -11.18
CA CYS A 390 -8.62 13.98 -12.21
C CYS A 390 -8.90 12.73 -13.06
N HIS A 391 -9.20 11.58 -12.44
CA HIS A 391 -9.57 10.34 -13.14
C HIS A 391 -10.84 10.53 -14.00
N ALA A 392 -11.89 11.14 -13.43
CA ALA A 392 -13.16 11.35 -14.10
C ALA A 392 -13.04 12.30 -15.30
N ALA A 393 -12.32 13.43 -15.15
CA ALA A 393 -12.09 14.38 -16.22
C ALA A 393 -11.39 13.71 -17.42
N GLY A 394 -10.38 12.88 -17.18
CA GLY A 394 -9.71 12.14 -18.23
C GLY A 394 -10.58 11.09 -18.92
N VAL A 395 -11.50 10.44 -18.20
CA VAL A 395 -12.47 9.49 -18.78
C VAL A 395 -13.49 10.21 -19.67
N VAL A 396 -13.98 11.39 -19.24
CA VAL A 396 -14.98 12.20 -19.97
C VAL A 396 -14.36 12.84 -21.22
N ALA A 397 -13.15 13.39 -21.14
CA ALA A 397 -12.48 14.05 -22.28
C ALA A 397 -12.37 13.14 -23.50
N ARG A 398 -12.06 11.85 -23.31
CA ARG A 398 -11.98 10.90 -24.42
C ARG A 398 -13.35 10.51 -24.97
N ALA A 399 -14.38 10.44 -24.12
CA ALA A 399 -15.73 10.15 -24.60
C ALA A 399 -16.23 11.23 -25.56
N ARG A 400 -15.85 12.50 -25.31
CA ARG A 400 -16.15 13.61 -26.22
C ARG A 400 -15.32 13.56 -27.50
N ALA A 401 -14.03 13.23 -27.44
CA ALA A 401 -13.15 13.12 -28.62
C ALA A 401 -13.65 12.03 -29.58
N VAL A 402 -14.09 10.86 -29.07
CA VAL A 402 -14.66 9.78 -29.90
C VAL A 402 -16.00 10.18 -30.54
N THR A 403 -16.80 11.02 -29.86
CA THR A 403 -18.08 11.49 -30.43
C THR A 403 -17.90 12.58 -31.49
N THR A 404 -16.78 13.31 -31.48
CA THR A 404 -16.50 14.40 -32.42
C THR A 404 -15.67 13.95 -33.62
N ASP A 405 -15.04 12.76 -33.59
CA ASP A 405 -14.23 12.23 -34.69
C ASP A 405 -15.03 11.18 -35.50
N PRO A 406 -15.36 11.48 -36.79
CA PRO A 406 -16.09 10.56 -37.66
C PRO A 406 -15.34 9.27 -37.97
N GLU A 407 -13.97 9.32 -38.05
CA GLU A 407 -13.14 8.14 -38.37
C GLU A 407 -13.08 7.14 -37.20
N ALA A 408 -13.12 7.64 -35.94
CA ALA A 408 -13.13 6.79 -34.76
C ALA A 408 -14.44 6.02 -34.57
N ARG A 409 -15.56 6.45 -35.17
CA ARG A 409 -16.84 5.73 -35.14
C ARG A 409 -16.85 4.46 -35.99
N GLY A 410 -16.07 4.42 -37.07
CA GLY A 410 -15.99 3.26 -37.97
C GLY A 410 -15.20 2.08 -37.41
N LEU A 411 -14.40 2.27 -36.36
CA LEU A 411 -13.60 1.21 -35.72
C LEU A 411 -14.32 0.49 -34.56
N LEU A 412 -15.50 0.97 -34.18
CA LEU A 412 -16.32 0.43 -33.08
C LEU A 412 -17.68 -0.19 -33.56
N ALA A 413 -17.95 -0.13 -34.85
CA ALA A 413 -19.05 -0.82 -35.52
C ALA A 413 -18.56 -2.15 -36.14
#